data_9ec73d5423be51e178c1520d0898a3bc
#
_entry.id   9ec73d5423be51e178c1520d0898a3bc
#
_cell.length_a   1.000
_cell.length_b   1.000
_cell.length_c   1.000
_cell.angle_alpha   90.00
_cell.angle_beta   90.00
_cell.angle_gamma   90.00
#
_symmetry.space_group_name_H-M   'P 1'
#
loop_
_entity.id
_entity.type
_entity.pdbx_description
1 polymer ?
#
loop_
_entity_poly.entity_id
_entity_poly.type
_entity_poly.pdbx_seq_one_letter_code
_entity_poly.pdbx_strand_id
1 'polypeptide(L)'
;MTKTPTKAPATSGPKKHKVCYADPPWPHAQAGARGAINHYDLMSIDDIVAMPIADFMEDDSTLLLWTTNAALPDALHVMEAWGFTYKTNAVWDKYYMGLGNYFRGSHEILLHGVRGKAPFKFRGQRSTL
;
A
#
# COMPACT_ATOMS: atom_id res chain seq x y z
N MET A 1 2.36 33.03 -34.10
CA MET A 1 2.39 32.58 -33.70
C MET A 1 2.49 32.19 -32.75
N THR A 2 2.44 31.97 -32.39
CA THR A 2 2.66 31.50 -31.50
C THR A 2 2.12 30.63 -30.80
N LYS A 3 2.01 29.94 -30.67
CA LYS A 3 1.70 28.96 -30.08
C LYS A 3 1.81 28.69 -29.08
N THR A 4 1.79 28.72 -28.71
CA THR A 4 1.86 28.34 -27.90
C THR A 4 1.84 27.63 -27.15
N PRO A 5 2.04 27.23 -26.97
CA PRO A 5 1.99 26.20 -26.44
C PRO A 5 1.72 26.00 -25.32
N THR A 6 1.78 26.06 -25.03
CA THR A 6 1.70 25.79 -24.15
C THR A 6 1.11 25.27 -23.42
N LYS A 7 1.04 24.79 -23.43
CA LYS A 7 0.52 24.16 -22.87
C LYS A 7 0.42 23.53 -22.01
N ALA A 8 0.21 23.64 -22.10
CA ALA A 8 -0.25 22.67 -21.43
C ALA A 8 0.37 21.89 -20.40
N PRO A 9 1.45 21.47 -20.57
CA PRO A 9 1.97 20.61 -19.51
C PRO A 9 2.07 21.34 -18.20
N ALA A 10 2.29 22.61 -18.28
CA ALA A 10 2.42 23.38 -17.06
C ALA A 10 1.17 23.41 -16.22
N THR A 11 0.03 23.12 -16.81
CA THR A 11 -1.23 23.15 -16.11
C THR A 11 -1.59 21.84 -15.44
N SER A 12 -0.87 20.79 -15.78
CA SER A 12 -1.18 19.49 -15.24
C SER A 12 -0.46 19.32 -13.91
N GLY A 13 -1.04 18.59 -13.03
CA GLY A 13 -0.38 18.10 -11.85
C GLY A 13 0.45 16.87 -12.17
N PRO A 14 0.78 16.08 -11.18
CA PRO A 14 1.50 14.84 -11.40
C PRO A 14 0.70 13.90 -12.28
N LYS A 15 1.41 13.04 -12.99
CA LYS A 15 0.79 12.01 -13.79
C LYS A 15 -0.04 11.09 -12.89
N LYS A 16 -1.24 10.77 -13.32
CA LYS A 16 -2.15 9.93 -12.55
C LYS A 16 -2.02 8.46 -12.94
N HIS A 17 -2.22 7.60 -11.97
CA HIS A 17 -2.09 6.15 -12.13
C HIS A 17 -3.35 5.44 -11.66
N LYS A 18 -3.59 4.26 -12.21
CA LYS A 18 -4.75 3.45 -11.88
C LYS A 18 -4.49 2.44 -10.77
N VAL A 19 -3.24 2.11 -10.53
CA VAL A 19 -2.86 1.13 -9.51
C VAL A 19 -1.68 1.69 -8.73
N CYS A 20 -1.79 1.61 -7.43
CA CYS A 20 -0.67 1.82 -6.52
C CYS A 20 -0.36 0.49 -5.83
N TYR A 21 0.88 0.06 -5.93
CA TYR A 21 1.38 -1.14 -5.27
C TYR A 21 2.44 -0.69 -4.28
N ALA A 22 2.14 -0.82 -2.99
CA ALA A 22 2.94 -0.18 -1.96
C ALA A 22 3.36 -1.15 -0.87
N ASP A 23 4.59 -0.98 -0.41
CA ASP A 23 5.15 -1.72 0.71
C ASP A 23 5.89 -0.74 1.62
N PRO A 24 5.17 0.03 2.44
CA PRO A 24 5.81 1.03 3.29
C PRO A 24 6.73 0.41 4.34
N PRO A 25 7.78 1.13 4.74
CA PRO A 25 8.66 0.67 5.82
C PRO A 25 8.00 0.90 7.18
N TRP A 26 7.09 0.01 7.54
CA TRP A 26 6.30 0.12 8.76
C TRP A 26 7.19 0.21 10.01
N PRO A 27 6.84 1.03 10.99
CA PRO A 27 7.66 1.18 12.19
C PRO A 27 7.78 -0.10 13.00
N HIS A 28 6.89 -1.06 12.79
CA HIS A 28 6.92 -2.35 13.49
C HIS A 28 7.86 -3.36 12.86
N ALA A 29 8.47 -3.05 11.73
CA ALA A 29 9.29 -4.01 10.99
C ALA A 29 10.56 -4.41 11.74
N GLN A 30 11.01 -3.59 12.68
CA GLN A 30 12.22 -3.87 13.48
C GLN A 30 11.91 -4.26 14.91
N ALA A 31 10.72 -4.72 15.19
CA ALA A 31 10.33 -5.05 16.56
C ALA A 31 11.00 -6.31 17.11
N GLY A 32 11.54 -7.18 16.25
CA GLY A 32 12.20 -8.40 16.69
C GLY A 32 13.68 -8.22 16.90
N ALA A 33 14.31 -9.23 17.49
CA ALA A 33 15.74 -9.23 17.78
C ALA A 33 16.61 -9.05 16.53
N ARG A 34 16.12 -9.43 15.39
CA ARG A 34 16.83 -9.32 14.12
C ARG A 34 16.51 -8.05 13.36
N GLY A 35 15.66 -7.22 13.90
CA GLY A 35 15.29 -5.98 13.24
C GLY A 35 16.48 -5.05 13.04
N ALA A 36 17.47 -5.15 13.91
CA ALA A 36 18.65 -4.28 13.84
C ALA A 36 19.47 -4.47 12.56
N ILE A 37 19.30 -5.56 11.85
CA ILE A 37 20.04 -5.79 10.60
C ILE A 37 19.34 -5.24 9.37
N ASN A 38 18.17 -4.67 9.52
CA ASN A 38 17.51 -4.05 8.40
C ASN A 38 18.29 -2.84 7.92
N HIS A 39 18.34 -2.66 6.61
CA HIS A 39 19.19 -1.70 5.96
C HIS A 39 18.46 -0.48 5.44
N TYR A 40 17.23 -0.26 5.84
CA TYR A 40 16.44 0.90 5.45
C TYR A 40 15.81 1.55 6.67
N ASP A 41 15.59 2.84 6.56
CA ASP A 41 14.97 3.60 7.63
C ASP A 41 13.48 3.31 7.68
N LEU A 42 12.94 3.18 8.89
CA LEU A 42 11.51 3.04 9.10
C LEU A 42 10.87 4.41 9.09
N MET A 43 9.60 4.45 8.70
CA MET A 43 8.80 5.67 8.74
C MET A 43 7.79 5.57 9.88
N SER A 44 7.48 6.73 10.48
CA SER A 44 6.36 6.79 11.40
C SER A 44 5.04 6.62 10.62
N ILE A 45 3.99 6.23 11.33
CA ILE A 45 2.68 6.14 10.71
C ILE A 45 2.23 7.49 10.17
N ASP A 46 2.49 8.56 10.92
CA ASP A 46 2.13 9.91 10.47
C ASP A 46 2.83 10.29 9.18
N ASP A 47 4.10 9.93 9.03
CA ASP A 47 4.83 10.21 7.80
C ASP A 47 4.30 9.38 6.62
N ILE A 48 3.92 8.14 6.86
CA ILE A 48 3.34 7.30 5.81
C ILE A 48 1.99 7.87 5.38
N VAL A 49 1.15 8.26 6.33
CA VAL A 49 -0.14 8.89 6.05
C VAL A 49 0.05 10.17 5.23
N ALA A 50 1.09 10.93 5.53
CA ALA A 50 1.34 12.22 4.89
C ALA A 50 1.87 12.08 3.46
N MET A 51 2.25 10.90 3.01
CA MET A 51 2.67 10.71 1.62
C MET A 51 1.53 11.06 0.66
N PRO A 52 1.80 11.85 -0.38
CA PRO A 52 0.73 12.36 -1.24
C PRO A 52 0.25 11.35 -2.28
N ILE A 53 -0.06 10.15 -1.84
CA ILE A 53 -0.46 9.06 -2.75
C ILE A 53 -1.71 9.44 -3.54
N ALA A 54 -2.68 10.07 -2.89
CA ALA A 54 -3.93 10.43 -3.55
C ALA A 54 -3.72 11.36 -4.74
N ASP A 55 -2.69 12.20 -4.68
CA ASP A 55 -2.41 13.16 -5.74
C ASP A 55 -1.92 12.49 -7.03
N PHE A 56 -1.40 11.28 -6.92
CA PHE A 56 -0.87 10.52 -8.05
C PHE A 56 -1.86 9.49 -8.59
N MET A 57 -3.05 9.42 -8.03
CA MET A 57 -4.01 8.37 -8.38
C MET A 57 -5.20 8.95 -9.12
N GLU A 58 -5.70 8.18 -10.09
CA GLU A 58 -6.94 8.53 -10.76
C GLU A 58 -8.12 8.37 -9.80
N ASP A 59 -9.24 8.99 -10.18
CA ASP A 59 -10.45 8.90 -9.35
C ASP A 59 -10.95 7.46 -9.22
N ASP A 60 -10.74 6.66 -10.26
CA ASP A 60 -11.06 5.23 -10.25
C ASP A 60 -9.74 4.46 -10.23
N SER A 61 -9.37 3.98 -9.07
CA SER A 61 -8.05 3.38 -8.89
C SER A 61 -8.05 2.33 -7.79
N THR A 62 -6.99 1.53 -7.78
CA THR A 62 -6.80 0.43 -6.85
C THR A 62 -5.53 0.63 -6.05
N LEU A 63 -5.60 0.34 -4.77
CA LEU A 63 -4.43 0.26 -3.89
C LEU A 63 -4.21 -1.18 -3.46
N LEU A 64 -3.00 -1.64 -3.65
CA LEU A 64 -2.52 -2.91 -3.10
C LEU A 64 -1.43 -2.57 -2.08
N LEU A 65 -1.70 -2.85 -0.81
CA LEU A 65 -0.87 -2.39 0.30
C LEU A 65 -0.42 -3.56 1.15
N TRP A 66 0.88 -3.82 1.13
CA TRP A 66 1.46 -4.86 1.98
C TRP A 66 1.46 -4.44 3.44
N THR A 67 1.12 -5.38 4.29
CA THR A 67 1.23 -5.20 5.73
C THR A 67 1.57 -6.51 6.42
N THR A 68 2.17 -6.38 7.59
CA THR A 68 2.33 -7.48 8.54
C THR A 68 1.14 -7.51 9.49
N ASN A 69 1.04 -8.58 10.29
CA ASN A 69 0.01 -8.63 11.33
C ASN A 69 0.17 -7.49 12.33
N ALA A 70 1.40 -7.17 12.70
CA ALA A 70 1.66 -6.11 13.68
C ALA A 70 1.20 -4.75 13.19
N ALA A 71 1.36 -4.49 11.90
CA ALA A 71 1.02 -3.20 11.30
C ALA A 71 -0.41 -3.17 10.75
N LEU A 72 -1.17 -4.25 10.83
CA LEU A 72 -2.47 -4.34 10.18
C LEU A 72 -3.44 -3.20 10.56
N PRO A 73 -3.63 -2.87 11.84
CA PRO A 73 -4.54 -1.77 12.17
C PRO A 73 -4.08 -0.44 11.57
N ASP A 74 -2.78 -0.17 11.62
CA ASP A 74 -2.22 1.05 11.05
C ASP A 74 -2.32 1.07 9.54
N ALA A 75 -2.15 -0.08 8.89
CA ALA A 75 -2.27 -0.18 7.45
C ALA A 75 -3.70 0.13 6.98
N LEU A 76 -4.70 -0.34 7.71
CA LEU A 76 -6.09 0.00 7.40
C LEU A 76 -6.34 1.50 7.54
N HIS A 77 -5.77 2.12 8.57
CA HIS A 77 -5.86 3.55 8.75
C HIS A 77 -5.17 4.32 7.60
N VAL A 78 -3.98 3.89 7.23
CA VAL A 78 -3.24 4.50 6.11
C VAL A 78 -4.03 4.41 4.80
N MET A 79 -4.58 3.23 4.53
CA MET A 79 -5.39 3.02 3.33
C MET A 79 -6.54 4.02 3.24
N GLU A 80 -7.24 4.20 4.35
CA GLU A 80 -8.36 5.14 4.42
C GLU A 80 -7.87 6.58 4.27
N ALA A 81 -6.78 6.92 4.92
CA ALA A 81 -6.20 8.26 4.85
C ALA A 81 -5.76 8.61 3.43
N TRP A 82 -5.30 7.63 2.67
CA TRP A 82 -4.93 7.83 1.26
C TRP A 82 -6.14 7.90 0.32
N GLY A 83 -7.35 7.75 0.85
CA GLY A 83 -8.58 7.90 0.08
C GLY A 83 -9.13 6.62 -0.51
N PHE A 84 -8.69 5.46 -0.02
CA PHE A 84 -9.14 4.16 -0.51
C PHE A 84 -10.02 3.47 0.52
N THR A 85 -11.01 2.74 0.02
CA THR A 85 -11.90 1.92 0.85
C THR A 85 -11.43 0.48 0.80
N TYR A 86 -11.21 -0.10 1.96
CA TYR A 86 -10.82 -1.50 2.05
C TYR A 86 -11.92 -2.41 1.48
N LYS A 87 -11.54 -3.37 0.65
CA LYS A 87 -12.47 -4.33 0.06
C LYS A 87 -12.17 -5.76 0.47
N THR A 88 -10.93 -6.18 0.36
CA THR A 88 -10.53 -7.56 0.62
C THR A 88 -9.01 -7.62 0.78
N ASN A 89 -8.50 -8.81 0.94
CA ASN A 89 -7.07 -9.01 1.03
C ASN A 89 -6.66 -10.34 0.42
N ALA A 90 -5.39 -10.45 0.11
CA ALA A 90 -4.76 -11.72 -0.23
C ALA A 90 -3.68 -12.00 0.80
N VAL A 91 -3.34 -13.27 0.95
CA VAL A 91 -2.36 -13.72 1.93
C VAL A 91 -1.20 -14.37 1.19
N TRP A 92 0.00 -13.90 1.49
CA TRP A 92 1.22 -14.55 1.04
C TRP A 92 1.65 -15.56 2.10
N ASP A 93 1.53 -16.83 1.80
CA ASP A 93 1.98 -17.91 2.66
C ASP A 93 3.48 -18.07 2.45
N LYS A 94 4.26 -17.73 3.46
CA LYS A 94 5.71 -17.76 3.38
C LYS A 94 6.28 -19.14 3.64
N TYR A 95 5.45 -20.06 4.14
CA TYR A 95 5.83 -21.43 4.49
C TYR A 95 6.85 -21.55 5.62
N TYR A 96 7.37 -20.44 6.12
CA TYR A 96 8.31 -20.44 7.24
C TYR A 96 7.62 -19.88 8.46
N MET A 97 7.86 -20.50 9.60
CA MET A 97 7.43 -19.92 10.88
C MET A 97 8.42 -18.85 11.28
N GLY A 98 7.89 -17.65 11.50
CA GLY A 98 8.62 -16.59 12.15
C GLY A 98 8.29 -16.51 13.62
N LEU A 99 8.77 -15.47 14.25
CA LEU A 99 8.38 -15.15 15.62
C LEU A 99 7.06 -14.38 15.58
N GLY A 100 6.29 -14.50 16.64
CA GLY A 100 5.04 -13.79 16.78
C GLY A 100 4.64 -13.71 18.23
N ASN A 101 3.66 -12.87 18.54
CA ASN A 101 3.24 -12.69 19.92
C ASN A 101 2.47 -13.89 20.46
N TYR A 102 1.61 -14.46 19.65
CA TYR A 102 0.79 -15.61 20.01
C TYR A 102 0.95 -16.69 18.95
N PHE A 103 0.46 -16.44 17.74
CA PHE A 103 0.71 -17.36 16.65
C PHE A 103 2.09 -17.13 16.09
N ARG A 104 2.72 -18.19 15.61
CA ARG A 104 3.97 -18.06 14.86
C ARG A 104 3.63 -17.54 13.48
N GLY A 105 4.10 -16.33 13.17
CA GLY A 105 3.77 -15.70 11.89
C GLY A 105 4.38 -16.43 10.72
N SER A 106 3.57 -16.79 9.75
CA SER A 106 4.02 -17.47 8.54
C SER A 106 3.44 -16.85 7.28
N HIS A 107 2.83 -15.68 7.38
CA HIS A 107 2.21 -15.03 6.24
C HIS A 107 2.33 -13.51 6.34
N GLU A 108 2.16 -12.87 5.19
CA GLU A 108 1.95 -11.43 5.12
C GLU A 108 0.68 -11.17 4.32
N ILE A 109 0.12 -9.99 4.48
CA ILE A 109 -1.20 -9.66 3.96
C ILE A 109 -1.06 -8.55 2.94
N LEU A 110 -1.69 -8.74 1.79
CA LEU A 110 -1.81 -7.72 0.77
C LEU A 110 -3.24 -7.16 0.82
N LEU A 111 -3.38 -5.98 1.37
CA LEU A 111 -4.68 -5.32 1.45
C LEU A 111 -5.07 -4.78 0.09
N HIS A 112 -6.35 -4.92 -0.26
CA HIS A 112 -6.89 -4.41 -1.51
C HIS A 112 -7.92 -3.34 -1.19
N GLY A 113 -7.64 -2.12 -1.61
CA GLY A 113 -8.54 -0.99 -1.47
C GLY A 113 -8.90 -0.40 -2.81
N VAL A 114 -10.04 0.26 -2.86
CA VAL A 114 -10.58 0.84 -4.09
C VAL A 114 -10.98 2.28 -3.84
N ARG A 115 -10.69 3.12 -4.82
CA ARG A 115 -11.15 4.50 -4.91
C ARG A 115 -12.02 4.58 -6.15
N GLY A 116 -13.27 5.02 -6.00
CA GLY A 116 -14.19 5.05 -7.11
C GLY A 116 -14.59 3.66 -7.59
N LYS A 117 -14.53 3.45 -8.89
CA LYS A 117 -14.92 2.18 -9.52
C LYS A 117 -13.73 1.53 -10.18
N ALA A 118 -13.24 0.46 -9.60
CA ALA A 118 -12.08 -0.26 -10.12
C ALA A 118 -12.28 -1.77 -9.94
N PRO A 119 -13.18 -2.38 -10.72
CA PRO A 119 -13.49 -3.80 -10.54
C PRO A 119 -12.35 -4.69 -11.01
N PHE A 120 -12.22 -5.85 -10.38
CA PHE A 120 -11.36 -6.91 -10.88
C PHE A 120 -11.92 -7.47 -12.17
N LYS A 121 -11.07 -7.59 -13.17
CA LYS A 121 -11.45 -8.19 -14.44
C LYS A 121 -11.38 -9.70 -14.39
N PHE A 122 -10.34 -10.24 -13.72
CA PHE A 122 -10.19 -11.68 -13.57
C PHE A 122 -10.59 -12.08 -12.14
N ARG A 123 -11.64 -12.87 -12.04
CA ARG A 123 -12.18 -13.26 -10.74
C ARG A 123 -11.74 -14.64 -10.27
N GLY A 124 -10.82 -15.26 -10.99
CA GLY A 124 -10.33 -16.59 -10.65
C GLY A 124 -9.10 -16.60 -9.76
N GLN A 125 -8.58 -15.43 -9.38
CA GLN A 125 -7.39 -15.37 -8.52
C GLN A 125 -7.74 -15.79 -7.10
N ARG A 126 -7.03 -16.77 -6.59
CA ARG A 126 -7.19 -17.20 -5.19
C ARG A 126 -6.57 -16.16 -4.26
N SER A 127 -7.14 -16.09 -3.06
CA SER A 127 -6.65 -15.15 -2.05
C SER A 127 -5.42 -15.64 -1.30
N THR A 128 -4.99 -16.86 -1.54
CA THR A 128 -3.71 -17.38 -1.02
C THR A 128 -2.70 -17.36 -2.14
N LEU A 129 -1.64 -16.61 -1.93
CA LEU A 129 -0.60 -16.41 -2.91
C LEU A 129 0.57 -17.39 -2.73
#